data_1d9f4c1cff327ee3d3e97963f9bbc87f
#
_entry.id   1d9f4c1cff327ee3d3e97963f9bbc87f
#
_cell.length_a   1.000
_cell.length_b   1.000
_cell.length_c   1.000
_cell.angle_alpha   90.00
_cell.angle_beta   90.00
_cell.angle_gamma   90.00
#
_symmetry.space_group_name_H-M   'P 1'
#
loop_
_entity.id
_entity.type
_entity.pdbx_description
1 polymer ?
#
loop_
_entity_poly.entity_id
_entity_poly.type
_entity_poly.pdbx_seq_one_letter_code
_entity_poly.pdbx_strand_id
1 'polypeptide(L)'
;VHTAPHKEGTINRRAAACEDSITVGNGNSETASLIADTPGTACNKHGEELSNRALKDVTLLPTGTFNLFSLSKMLKLGWTMGGDKASTWIQKKNVKISFDIVIPTPKGALRVMLVKRGSGDARVNREMANAAVTITAGHNKFGHCSEALTRGTAKVLKIELTRGSLAHCDACAAGKAKQKNVPKK
;
A
#
# COMPACT_ATOMS: atom_id res chain seq x y z
N VAL A 1 13.63 -4.70 -1.67
CA VAL A 1 13.35 -3.44 -2.39
C VAL A 1 12.17 -2.71 -1.74
N HIS A 2 12.07 -1.40 -1.91
CA HIS A 2 10.84 -0.65 -1.65
C HIS A 2 9.91 -0.81 -2.85
N THR A 3 8.60 -0.91 -2.62
CA THR A 3 7.65 -1.00 -3.74
C THR A 3 6.50 -0.02 -3.59
N ALA A 4 5.95 0.42 -4.71
CA ALA A 4 4.75 1.23 -4.77
C ALA A 4 3.88 0.80 -5.96
N PRO A 5 2.55 0.77 -5.81
CA PRO A 5 1.63 0.38 -6.89
C PRO A 5 1.43 1.48 -7.93
N HIS A 6 1.65 2.74 -7.58
CA HIS A 6 1.32 3.87 -8.42
C HIS A 6 2.53 4.73 -8.73
N LYS A 7 2.55 5.26 -9.96
CA LYS A 7 3.57 6.21 -10.43
C LYS A 7 3.29 7.67 -10.03
N GLU A 8 2.07 7.96 -9.58
CA GLU A 8 1.66 9.31 -9.20
C GLU A 8 2.47 9.82 -8.01
N GLY A 9 2.93 11.07 -8.11
CA GLY A 9 3.78 11.70 -7.09
C GLY A 9 5.20 11.14 -6.99
N THR A 10 5.64 10.30 -7.95
CA THR A 10 7.03 9.86 -8.04
C THR A 10 7.83 10.76 -8.98
N ILE A 11 9.12 10.92 -8.68
CA ILE A 11 10.08 11.70 -9.46
C ILE A 11 11.25 10.81 -9.92
N ASN A 12 12.11 11.30 -10.78
CA ASN A 12 13.32 10.60 -11.23
C ASN A 12 13.03 9.18 -11.76
N ARG A 13 11.96 9.03 -12.55
CA ARG A 13 11.57 7.74 -13.11
C ARG A 13 12.61 7.27 -14.12
N ARG A 14 13.00 6.02 -14.00
CA ARG A 14 13.98 5.36 -14.87
C ARG A 14 13.60 3.91 -15.08
N ALA A 15 14.07 3.33 -16.18
CA ALA A 15 13.93 1.90 -16.42
C ALA A 15 14.62 1.12 -15.29
N ALA A 16 14.05 0.00 -14.88
CA ALA A 16 14.74 -0.94 -14.01
C ALA A 16 15.96 -1.49 -14.77
N ALA A 17 17.11 -1.51 -14.13
CA ALA A 17 18.38 -1.88 -14.78
C ALA A 17 18.50 -3.36 -15.10
N CYS A 18 17.64 -4.18 -14.56
CA CYS A 18 17.57 -5.63 -14.78
C CYS A 18 16.17 -6.11 -14.37
N GLU A 19 15.82 -7.30 -14.80
CA GLU A 19 14.55 -7.96 -14.48
C GLU A 19 14.40 -8.17 -12.95
N ASP A 20 14.16 -7.07 -12.22
CA ASP A 20 13.82 -7.13 -10.81
C ASP A 20 12.44 -7.81 -10.67
N SER A 21 12.47 -9.13 -10.64
CA SER A 21 11.27 -9.89 -10.31
C SER A 21 11.09 -9.89 -8.79
N ILE A 22 9.88 -9.60 -8.36
CA ILE A 22 9.49 -9.63 -6.96
C ILE A 22 8.46 -10.72 -6.79
N THR A 23 8.78 -11.74 -6.00
CA THR A 23 7.82 -12.77 -5.64
C THR A 23 6.92 -12.22 -4.55
N VAL A 24 5.62 -12.14 -4.83
CA VAL A 24 4.59 -11.71 -3.86
C VAL A 24 4.10 -12.90 -3.04
N GLY A 25 3.43 -12.63 -1.94
CA GLY A 25 3.07 -13.64 -0.93
C GLY A 25 2.18 -14.80 -1.41
N ASN A 26 1.60 -14.71 -2.62
CA ASN A 26 0.86 -15.80 -3.28
C ASN A 26 1.74 -16.71 -4.16
N GLY A 27 3.07 -16.49 -4.17
CA GLY A 27 4.03 -17.23 -4.99
C GLY A 27 4.18 -16.72 -6.43
N ASN A 28 3.40 -15.76 -6.86
CA ASN A 28 3.54 -15.16 -8.19
C ASN A 28 4.74 -14.20 -8.21
N SER A 29 5.46 -14.20 -9.31
CA SER A 29 6.54 -13.24 -9.55
C SER A 29 6.06 -12.15 -10.50
N GLU A 30 6.34 -10.91 -10.13
CA GLU A 30 6.05 -9.73 -10.93
C GLU A 30 7.35 -9.06 -11.34
N THR A 31 7.46 -8.70 -12.61
CA THR A 31 8.62 -7.99 -13.15
C THR A 31 8.32 -6.49 -13.13
N ALA A 32 9.18 -5.75 -12.48
CA ALA A 32 9.09 -4.29 -12.47
C ALA A 32 9.79 -3.71 -13.68
N SER A 33 9.11 -2.85 -14.40
CA SER A 33 9.69 -2.12 -15.54
C SER A 33 10.28 -0.77 -15.17
N LEU A 34 9.88 -0.21 -14.03
CA LEU A 34 10.25 1.14 -13.62
C LEU A 34 10.70 1.21 -12.16
N ILE A 35 11.69 2.05 -11.93
CA ILE A 35 12.13 2.49 -10.61
C ILE A 35 11.96 4.01 -10.54
N ALA A 36 11.60 4.52 -9.37
CA ALA A 36 11.40 5.95 -9.16
C ALA A 36 11.80 6.36 -7.74
N ASP A 37 11.91 7.65 -7.51
CA ASP A 37 12.04 8.19 -6.16
C ASP A 37 10.67 8.71 -5.71
N THR A 38 10.32 8.43 -4.46
CA THR A 38 9.06 8.88 -3.86
C THR A 38 9.36 9.97 -2.82
N PRO A 39 9.14 11.25 -3.15
CA PRO A 39 9.27 12.33 -2.17
C PRO A 39 8.14 12.24 -1.15
N GLY A 40 8.43 12.60 0.08
CA GLY A 40 7.42 12.63 1.12
C GLY A 40 8.00 12.93 2.50
N THR A 41 7.12 13.32 3.39
CA THR A 41 7.45 13.56 4.80
C THR A 41 6.90 12.41 5.63
N ALA A 42 7.79 11.65 6.25
CA ALA A 42 7.39 10.63 7.20
C ALA A 42 6.78 11.31 8.43
N CYS A 43 5.62 10.83 8.89
CA CYS A 43 4.90 11.36 10.03
C CYS A 43 4.58 10.24 11.02
N ASN A 44 4.39 10.60 12.29
CA ASN A 44 3.82 9.70 13.27
C ASN A 44 2.30 9.57 13.08
N LYS A 45 1.64 8.72 13.87
CA LYS A 45 0.18 8.50 13.85
C LYS A 45 -0.65 9.75 14.12
N HIS A 46 -0.07 10.77 14.74
CA HIS A 46 -0.73 12.05 15.00
C HIS A 46 -0.51 13.09 13.90
N GLY A 47 0.25 12.74 12.86
CA GLY A 47 0.56 13.60 11.72
C GLY A 47 1.73 14.55 11.94
N GLU A 48 2.47 14.41 13.03
CA GLU A 48 3.68 15.18 13.29
C GLU A 48 4.82 14.72 12.38
N GLU A 49 5.52 15.67 11.80
CA GLU A 49 6.57 15.42 10.83
C GLU A 49 7.86 14.92 11.50
N LEU A 50 8.32 13.75 11.08
CA LEU A 50 9.52 13.11 11.59
C LEU A 50 10.72 13.31 10.66
N SER A 51 10.51 13.26 9.36
CA SER A 51 11.59 13.39 8.36
C SER A 51 11.01 13.72 7.00
N ASN A 52 11.55 14.76 6.38
CA ASN A 52 11.23 15.13 4.99
C ASN A 52 12.35 14.64 4.07
N ARG A 53 12.20 13.47 3.51
CA ARG A 53 13.18 12.86 2.60
C ARG A 53 12.51 12.01 1.54
N ALA A 54 13.05 12.03 0.33
CA ALA A 54 12.64 11.11 -0.71
C ALA A 54 13.09 9.68 -0.38
N LEU A 55 12.18 8.72 -0.54
CA LEU A 55 12.51 7.30 -0.55
C LEU A 55 13.04 6.98 -1.94
N LYS A 56 14.31 6.62 -2.03
CA LYS A 56 15.00 6.38 -3.30
C LYS A 56 14.84 4.94 -3.79
N ASP A 57 14.89 4.77 -5.10
CA ASP A 57 14.88 3.47 -5.76
C ASP A 57 13.67 2.63 -5.34
N VAL A 58 12.50 3.20 -5.47
CA VAL A 58 11.23 2.51 -5.24
C VAL A 58 10.84 1.80 -6.54
N THR A 59 10.67 0.52 -6.47
CA THR A 59 10.23 -0.31 -7.59
C THR A 59 8.73 -0.15 -7.79
N LEU A 60 8.30 0.21 -8.98
CA LEU A 60 6.89 0.40 -9.30
C LEU A 60 6.29 -0.94 -9.73
N LEU A 61 5.31 -1.41 -8.95
CA LEU A 61 4.56 -2.64 -9.19
C LEU A 61 3.08 -2.29 -9.37
N PRO A 62 2.58 -2.13 -10.60
CA PRO A 62 1.21 -1.69 -10.87
C PRO A 62 0.12 -2.61 -10.28
N THR A 63 0.43 -3.89 -10.12
CA THR A 63 -0.47 -4.88 -9.53
C THR A 63 -0.39 -4.92 -8.00
N GLY A 64 0.59 -4.23 -7.40
CA GLY A 64 0.74 -4.14 -5.96
C GLY A 64 -0.44 -3.40 -5.31
N THR A 65 -0.86 -3.89 -4.15
CA THR A 65 -1.96 -3.27 -3.38
C THR A 65 -1.46 -2.21 -2.41
N PHE A 66 -0.24 -2.32 -1.95
CA PHE A 66 0.33 -1.49 -0.88
C PHE A 66 1.74 -0.98 -1.22
N ASN A 67 2.07 0.15 -0.65
CA ASN A 67 3.45 0.60 -0.60
C ASN A 67 4.21 -0.25 0.44
N LEU A 68 5.25 -0.95 0.02
CA LEU A 68 6.07 -1.74 0.92
C LEU A 68 7.38 -1.02 1.21
N PHE A 69 7.70 -0.91 2.50
CA PHE A 69 8.94 -0.33 2.96
C PHE A 69 9.96 -1.44 3.28
N SER A 70 11.10 -1.43 2.60
CA SER A 70 12.14 -2.44 2.82
C SER A 70 13.06 -2.08 3.98
N LEU A 71 12.84 -2.70 5.12
CA LEU A 71 13.74 -2.56 6.29
C LEU A 71 15.14 -3.05 5.98
N SER A 72 15.28 -4.17 5.27
CA SER A 72 16.60 -4.73 4.90
C SER A 72 17.43 -3.77 4.06
N LYS A 73 16.80 -3.02 3.14
CA LYS A 73 17.49 -1.99 2.36
C LYS A 73 17.97 -0.85 3.26
N MET A 74 17.14 -0.44 4.21
CA MET A 74 17.52 0.64 5.15
C MET A 74 18.67 0.22 6.07
N LEU A 75 18.66 -1.02 6.58
CA LEU A 75 19.75 -1.55 7.39
C LEU A 75 21.07 -1.55 6.60
N LYS A 76 21.06 -1.98 5.32
CA LYS A 76 22.23 -1.90 4.44
C LYS A 76 22.73 -0.46 4.23
N LEU A 77 21.84 0.52 4.31
CA LEU A 77 22.19 1.94 4.25
C LEU A 77 22.65 2.53 5.59
N GLY A 78 22.88 1.69 6.59
CA GLY A 78 23.39 2.09 7.91
C GLY A 78 22.32 2.68 8.84
N TRP A 79 21.06 2.33 8.64
CA TRP A 79 20.02 2.57 9.63
C TRP A 79 20.04 1.46 10.68
N THR A 80 19.68 1.79 11.90
CA THR A 80 19.42 0.82 12.97
C THR A 80 17.91 0.67 13.15
N MET A 81 17.46 -0.49 13.60
CA MET A 81 16.07 -0.78 13.89
C MET A 81 15.90 -1.13 15.36
N GLY A 82 14.82 -0.66 15.94
CA GLY A 82 14.39 -1.03 17.27
C GLY A 82 12.87 -1.02 17.37
N GLY A 83 12.36 -1.39 18.53
CA GLY A 83 10.92 -1.39 18.74
C GLY A 83 10.54 -1.86 20.14
N ASP A 84 9.27 -1.66 20.45
CA ASP A 84 8.57 -2.11 21.63
C ASP A 84 7.21 -2.74 21.24
N LYS A 85 6.36 -3.01 22.24
CA LYS A 85 5.01 -3.55 21.99
C LYS A 85 4.13 -2.60 21.17
N ALA A 86 4.32 -1.29 21.29
CA ALA A 86 3.48 -0.26 20.69
C ALA A 86 3.97 0.19 19.31
N SER A 87 5.30 0.26 19.10
CA SER A 87 5.89 0.82 17.89
C SER A 87 7.15 0.09 17.46
N THR A 88 7.44 0.16 16.17
CA THR A 88 8.75 -0.19 15.59
C THR A 88 9.33 1.08 14.97
N TRP A 89 10.62 1.27 15.03
CA TRP A 89 11.27 2.44 14.47
C TRP A 89 12.59 2.08 13.79
N ILE A 90 13.01 2.95 12.90
CA ILE A 90 14.37 2.97 12.34
C ILE A 90 15.02 4.30 12.65
N GLN A 91 16.32 4.30 12.88
CA GLN A 91 17.08 5.50 13.24
C GLN A 91 18.41 5.55 12.50
N LYS A 92 18.78 6.74 12.06
CA LYS A 92 20.13 7.04 11.54
C LYS A 92 20.49 8.45 11.93
N LYS A 93 21.61 8.58 12.67
CA LYS A 93 22.02 9.87 13.28
C LYS A 93 20.85 10.43 14.12
N ASN A 94 20.46 11.67 13.88
CA ASN A 94 19.38 12.36 14.61
C ASN A 94 17.99 12.16 14.01
N VAL A 95 17.84 11.32 12.97
CA VAL A 95 16.56 11.05 12.34
C VAL A 95 16.03 9.73 12.82
N LYS A 96 14.83 9.77 13.43
CA LYS A 96 14.07 8.58 13.85
C LYS A 96 12.73 8.56 13.11
N ILE A 97 12.40 7.45 12.48
CA ILE A 97 11.14 7.22 11.76
C ILE A 97 10.41 6.11 12.47
N SER A 98 9.19 6.38 12.92
CA SER A 98 8.37 5.42 13.66
C SER A 98 7.29 4.79 12.77
N PHE A 99 7.07 3.48 12.96
CA PHE A 99 5.96 2.72 12.41
C PHE A 99 5.00 2.44 13.57
N ASP A 100 4.22 3.44 13.93
CA ASP A 100 3.40 3.47 15.14
C ASP A 100 1.90 3.24 14.87
N ILE A 101 1.54 3.03 13.60
CA ILE A 101 0.22 2.56 13.21
C ILE A 101 0.27 1.04 13.10
N VAL A 102 -0.63 0.38 13.82
CA VAL A 102 -0.73 -1.10 13.85
C VAL A 102 -2.01 -1.52 13.18
N ILE A 103 -1.88 -2.34 12.13
CA ILE A 103 -3.02 -2.97 11.46
C ILE A 103 -3.02 -4.45 11.85
N PRO A 104 -4.00 -4.90 12.65
CA PRO A 104 -4.08 -6.30 13.04
C PRO A 104 -4.38 -7.17 11.82
N THR A 105 -3.76 -8.35 11.78
CA THR A 105 -4.01 -9.38 10.76
C THR A 105 -4.24 -10.72 11.45
N PRO A 106 -4.86 -11.70 10.78
CA PRO A 106 -5.11 -13.01 11.38
C PRO A 106 -3.85 -13.75 11.86
N LYS A 107 -2.69 -13.43 11.32
CA LYS A 107 -1.40 -14.08 11.65
C LYS A 107 -0.40 -13.14 12.34
N GLY A 108 -0.86 -11.97 12.83
CA GLY A 108 0.03 -11.00 13.48
C GLY A 108 -0.43 -9.56 13.26
N ALA A 109 0.51 -8.67 12.99
CA ALA A 109 0.22 -7.26 12.75
C ALA A 109 1.16 -6.64 11.71
N LEU A 110 0.62 -5.77 10.88
CA LEU A 110 1.42 -4.90 10.02
C LEU A 110 1.77 -3.61 10.76
N ARG A 111 3.01 -3.20 10.67
CA ARG A 111 3.50 -1.93 11.18
C ARG A 111 3.57 -0.93 10.03
N VAL A 112 2.89 0.19 10.18
CA VAL A 112 2.70 1.18 9.12
C VAL A 112 3.19 2.54 9.59
N MET A 113 3.79 3.29 8.68
CA MET A 113 4.11 4.70 8.88
C MET A 113 3.23 5.56 7.97
N LEU A 114 2.87 6.73 8.45
CA LEU A 114 2.19 7.74 7.66
C LEU A 114 3.22 8.52 6.83
N VAL A 115 2.93 8.74 5.56
CA VAL A 115 3.74 9.58 4.67
C VAL A 115 2.88 10.67 4.07
N LYS A 116 3.14 11.92 4.40
CA LYS A 116 2.60 13.06 3.68
C LYS A 116 3.36 13.22 2.38
N ARG A 117 2.69 13.19 1.25
CA ARG A 117 3.31 13.52 -0.03
C ARG A 117 3.67 15.00 -0.07
N GLY A 118 4.86 15.30 -0.56
CA GLY A 118 5.30 16.69 -0.74
C GLY A 118 4.37 17.45 -1.70
N SER A 119 4.26 18.75 -1.50
CA SER A 119 3.33 19.65 -2.20
C SER A 119 3.59 19.85 -3.70
N GLY A 120 4.44 19.04 -4.32
CA GLY A 120 4.68 19.09 -5.77
C GLY A 120 3.43 18.89 -6.64
N ASP A 121 2.35 18.30 -6.06
CA ASP A 121 1.07 18.09 -6.74
C ASP A 121 -0.11 18.31 -5.78
N ALA A 122 -0.21 19.51 -5.22
CA ALA A 122 -1.38 19.88 -4.39
C ALA A 122 -2.72 19.76 -5.16
N ARG A 123 -2.70 19.74 -6.49
CA ARG A 123 -3.88 19.50 -7.33
C ARG A 123 -4.30 18.04 -7.32
N VAL A 124 -3.36 17.10 -7.46
CA VAL A 124 -3.67 15.65 -7.45
C VAL A 124 -4.19 15.19 -6.10
N ASN A 125 -3.66 15.75 -4.99
CA ASN A 125 -4.12 15.40 -3.65
C ASN A 125 -5.54 15.92 -3.33
N ARG A 126 -5.98 17.04 -3.91
CA ARG A 126 -7.35 17.54 -3.74
C ARG A 126 -8.38 16.73 -4.53
N GLU A 127 -8.04 16.31 -5.73
CA GLU A 127 -8.95 15.49 -6.56
C GLU A 127 -9.08 14.06 -6.03
N MET A 128 -8.01 13.47 -5.50
CA MET A 128 -8.07 12.13 -4.90
C MET A 128 -8.67 12.13 -3.49
N ALA A 129 -8.56 13.20 -2.73
CA ALA A 129 -9.18 13.32 -1.41
C ALA A 129 -10.69 13.59 -1.47
N ASN A 130 -11.19 14.15 -2.57
CA ASN A 130 -12.60 14.50 -2.76
C ASN A 130 -13.32 13.63 -3.81
N ALA A 131 -12.64 12.73 -4.50
CA ALA A 131 -13.29 11.80 -5.39
C ALA A 131 -13.94 10.69 -4.56
N ALA A 132 -15.25 10.78 -4.39
CA ALA A 132 -16.03 9.69 -3.80
C ALA A 132 -15.77 8.41 -4.60
N VAL A 133 -15.21 7.42 -3.95
CA VAL A 133 -14.85 6.14 -4.57
C VAL A 133 -16.12 5.34 -4.83
N THR A 134 -16.32 4.81 -6.04
CA THR A 134 -17.47 3.92 -6.28
C THR A 134 -17.35 2.67 -5.40
N ILE A 135 -18.49 2.11 -4.99
CA ILE A 135 -18.47 0.89 -4.18
C ILE A 135 -17.78 -0.26 -4.89
N THR A 136 -17.89 -0.33 -6.23
CA THR A 136 -17.17 -1.32 -7.05
C THR A 136 -15.67 -1.10 -7.01
N ALA A 137 -15.21 0.14 -7.12
CA ALA A 137 -13.79 0.45 -7.00
C ALA A 137 -13.26 0.16 -5.59
N GLY A 138 -14.05 0.44 -4.55
CA GLY A 138 -13.72 0.07 -3.17
C GLY A 138 -13.65 -1.44 -2.98
N HIS A 139 -14.62 -2.19 -3.51
CA HIS A 139 -14.65 -3.65 -3.49
C HIS A 139 -13.39 -4.26 -4.12
N ASN A 140 -12.99 -3.80 -5.30
CA ASN A 140 -11.77 -4.24 -5.96
C ASN A 140 -10.52 -3.88 -5.14
N LYS A 141 -10.49 -2.67 -4.60
CA LYS A 141 -9.35 -2.14 -3.83
C LYS A 141 -9.16 -2.84 -2.49
N PHE A 142 -10.25 -3.32 -1.88
CA PHE A 142 -10.22 -4.02 -0.57
C PHE A 142 -10.22 -5.55 -0.70
N GLY A 143 -9.81 -6.07 -1.85
CA GLY A 143 -9.61 -7.51 -2.04
C GLY A 143 -10.91 -8.28 -2.26
N HIS A 144 -11.84 -7.72 -2.99
CA HIS A 144 -13.10 -8.37 -3.41
C HIS A 144 -13.97 -8.84 -2.23
N CYS A 145 -13.96 -8.11 -1.12
CA CYS A 145 -14.76 -8.42 0.06
C CYS A 145 -16.27 -8.13 -0.18
N SER A 146 -17.14 -8.60 0.70
CA SER A 146 -18.58 -8.32 0.59
C SER A 146 -18.89 -6.82 0.65
N GLU A 147 -20.04 -6.39 0.15
CA GLU A 147 -20.45 -5.00 0.20
C GLU A 147 -20.43 -4.42 1.62
N ALA A 148 -20.95 -5.18 2.59
CA ALA A 148 -20.97 -4.76 3.98
C ALA A 148 -19.54 -4.53 4.51
N LEU A 149 -18.60 -5.44 4.18
CA LEU A 149 -17.22 -5.30 4.59
C LEU A 149 -16.51 -4.17 3.85
N THR A 150 -16.81 -3.97 2.55
CA THR A 150 -16.32 -2.83 1.78
C THR A 150 -16.71 -1.50 2.43
N ARG A 151 -17.98 -1.36 2.83
CA ARG A 151 -18.49 -0.15 3.51
C ARG A 151 -17.87 0.02 4.90
N GLY A 152 -17.75 -1.06 5.65
CA GLY A 152 -17.10 -1.05 6.97
C GLY A 152 -15.64 -0.60 6.88
N THR A 153 -14.88 -1.18 5.94
CA THR A 153 -13.48 -0.81 5.71
C THR A 153 -13.34 0.64 5.26
N ALA A 154 -14.18 1.09 4.33
CA ALA A 154 -14.18 2.48 3.88
C ALA A 154 -14.45 3.46 5.03
N LYS A 155 -15.40 3.15 5.92
CA LYS A 155 -15.70 3.96 7.11
C LYS A 155 -14.48 4.07 8.04
N VAL A 156 -13.80 2.97 8.31
CA VAL A 156 -12.59 2.94 9.15
C VAL A 156 -11.47 3.77 8.51
N LEU A 157 -11.31 3.66 7.18
CA LEU A 157 -10.28 4.39 6.42
C LEU A 157 -10.68 5.83 6.09
N LYS A 158 -11.88 6.29 6.52
CA LYS A 158 -12.44 7.62 6.20
C LYS A 158 -12.52 7.90 4.70
N ILE A 159 -12.82 6.88 3.91
CA ILE A 159 -13.02 6.97 2.46
C ILE A 159 -14.52 7.12 2.20
N GLU A 160 -14.92 8.18 1.51
CA GLU A 160 -16.30 8.34 1.07
C GLU A 160 -16.61 7.42 -0.10
N LEU A 161 -17.64 6.59 0.03
CA LEU A 161 -18.17 5.77 -1.06
C LEU A 161 -19.36 6.46 -1.69
N THR A 162 -19.44 6.43 -3.03
CA THR A 162 -20.65 6.90 -3.73
C THR A 162 -21.86 6.08 -3.33
N ARG A 163 -23.05 6.70 -3.40
CA ARG A 163 -24.32 5.99 -3.22
C ARG A 163 -24.48 4.94 -4.32
N GLY A 164 -25.00 3.78 -3.98
CA GLY A 164 -25.23 2.66 -4.91
C GLY A 164 -24.98 1.32 -4.22
N SER A 165 -25.26 0.26 -4.94
CA SER A 165 -24.96 -1.13 -4.52
C SER A 165 -23.76 -1.67 -5.29
N LEU A 166 -23.16 -2.72 -4.76
CA LEU A 166 -22.09 -3.42 -5.45
C LEU A 166 -22.63 -4.12 -6.69
N ALA A 167 -22.10 -3.78 -7.85
CA ALA A 167 -22.41 -4.48 -9.10
C ALA A 167 -21.86 -5.91 -9.08
N HIS A 168 -22.32 -6.74 -10.00
CA HIS A 168 -21.79 -8.08 -10.20
C HIS A 168 -20.27 -8.01 -10.44
N CYS A 169 -19.54 -8.88 -9.78
CA CYS A 169 -18.09 -8.96 -9.92
C CYS A 169 -17.70 -10.36 -10.44
N ASP A 170 -17.23 -10.42 -11.67
CA ASP A 170 -16.87 -11.70 -12.33
C ASP A 170 -15.76 -12.43 -11.58
N ALA A 171 -14.77 -11.71 -11.04
CA ALA A 171 -13.70 -12.29 -10.22
C ALA A 171 -14.26 -12.95 -8.95
N CYS A 172 -15.26 -12.33 -8.29
CA CYS A 172 -15.95 -12.93 -7.15
C CYS A 172 -16.81 -14.12 -7.56
N ALA A 173 -17.48 -14.04 -8.70
CA ALA A 173 -18.29 -15.14 -9.21
C ALA A 173 -17.41 -16.35 -9.53
N ALA A 174 -16.29 -16.15 -10.23
CA ALA A 174 -15.34 -17.19 -10.55
C ALA A 174 -14.67 -17.77 -9.28
N GLY A 175 -14.19 -16.92 -8.37
CA GLY A 175 -13.49 -17.36 -7.16
C GLY A 175 -14.38 -18.02 -6.09
N LYS A 176 -15.70 -17.75 -6.11
CA LYS A 176 -16.69 -18.33 -5.18
C LYS A 176 -17.55 -19.42 -5.82
N ALA A 177 -17.38 -19.70 -7.10
CA ALA A 177 -18.11 -20.75 -7.79
C ALA A 177 -17.73 -22.10 -7.17
N LYS A 178 -18.72 -22.76 -6.54
CA LYS A 178 -18.57 -24.15 -6.09
C LYS A 178 -18.80 -25.06 -7.27
N GLN A 179 -17.86 -25.95 -7.50
CA GLN A 179 -18.04 -27.01 -8.49
C GLN A 179 -19.25 -27.84 -8.08
N LYS A 180 -20.28 -27.93 -8.94
CA LYS A 180 -21.40 -28.85 -8.70
C LYS A 180 -20.87 -30.28 -8.76
N ASN A 181 -21.21 -31.08 -7.77
CA ASN A 181 -20.94 -32.53 -7.83
C ASN A 181 -21.60 -33.08 -9.08
N VAL A 182 -20.80 -33.63 -9.98
CA VAL A 182 -21.33 -34.36 -11.12
C VAL A 182 -21.96 -35.64 -10.56
N PRO A 183 -23.26 -35.93 -10.86
CA PRO A 183 -23.87 -37.17 -10.44
C PRO A 183 -23.05 -38.34 -11.00
N LYS A 184 -22.59 -39.22 -10.13
CA LYS A 184 -22.01 -40.49 -10.58
C LYS A 184 -23.12 -41.28 -11.28
N LYS A 185 -22.94 -41.59 -12.56
CA LYS A 185 -23.77 -42.56 -13.27
C LYS A 185 -23.56 -43.96 -12.74
#